data_f9c2fe3aff4ebac617293526f54afed4
#
_entry.id   f9c2fe3aff4ebac617293526f54afed4
#
_cell.length_a   1.000
_cell.length_b   1.000
_cell.length_c   1.000
_cell.angle_alpha   90.00
_cell.angle_beta   90.00
_cell.angle_gamma   90.00
#
_symmetry.space_group_name_H-M   'P 1'
#
loop_
_entity.id
_entity.type
_entity.pdbx_description
1 polymer ?
#
loop_
_entity_poly.entity_id
_entity_poly.type
_entity_poly.pdbx_seq_one_letter_code
_entity_poly.pdbx_strand_id
1 'polypeptide(L)'
;MKKAPFVALSIIVTAVGFPAVLRAQGPTFDCAKAQGEVETLICGDASLAALDRKLDGVYKAASAKAKGTLATRLREDQRGWISGRNDCWKAKTQTWITATWTVDTVKGCVEAQYRLRTSELQAVWQLVPPKTVSHACQNNPANEVVASFFETDPATIRLERGDRTATLWRVGAAGEGRYEGQNVSLVHKGRALTVSWLDTNTGKTEELQCRAR
;
A
#
# COMPACT_ATOMS: atom_id res chain seq x y z
N MET A 1 -16.35 -80.14 33.73
CA MET A 1 -15.66 -79.28 32.76
C MET A 1 -16.10 -77.84 33.07
N LYS A 2 -15.22 -77.07 33.77
CA LYS A 2 -15.54 -75.72 34.21
C LYS A 2 -14.97 -74.76 33.16
N LYS A 3 -15.82 -73.93 32.51
CA LYS A 3 -15.41 -72.85 31.56
C LYS A 3 -15.02 -71.62 32.36
N ALA A 4 -13.82 -71.11 32.17
CA ALA A 4 -13.35 -69.85 32.73
C ALA A 4 -13.83 -68.66 31.85
N PRO A 5 -14.21 -67.52 32.42
CA PRO A 5 -14.57 -66.35 31.64
C PRO A 5 -13.32 -65.55 31.20
N PHE A 6 -13.25 -65.22 29.92
CA PHE A 6 -12.26 -64.24 29.38
C PHE A 6 -12.70 -62.84 29.75
N VAL A 7 -11.88 -62.11 30.52
CA VAL A 7 -12.03 -60.69 30.80
C VAL A 7 -11.28 -59.96 29.71
N ALA A 8 -12.01 -59.23 28.85
CA ALA A 8 -11.45 -58.31 27.84
C ALA A 8 -11.04 -57.00 28.51
N LEU A 9 -9.75 -56.73 28.56
CA LEU A 9 -9.19 -55.47 29.05
C LEU A 9 -9.23 -54.42 27.93
N SER A 10 -10.20 -53.49 27.99
CA SER A 10 -10.29 -52.34 27.04
C SER A 10 -9.26 -51.30 27.43
N ILE A 11 -8.24 -51.07 26.58
CA ILE A 11 -7.26 -50.00 26.73
C ILE A 11 -7.87 -48.75 26.13
N ILE A 12 -8.22 -47.77 26.96
CA ILE A 12 -8.66 -46.41 26.54
C ILE A 12 -7.39 -45.61 26.22
N VAL A 13 -7.10 -45.39 24.93
CA VAL A 13 -6.04 -44.48 24.49
C VAL A 13 -6.60 -43.05 24.54
N THR A 14 -6.26 -42.30 25.57
CA THR A 14 -6.54 -40.87 25.65
C THR A 14 -5.58 -40.13 24.72
N ALA A 15 -6.08 -39.63 23.59
CA ALA A 15 -5.32 -38.76 22.71
C ALA A 15 -5.14 -37.37 23.40
N VAL A 16 -3.94 -37.13 23.90
CA VAL A 16 -3.53 -35.80 24.40
C VAL A 16 -3.33 -34.90 23.19
N GLY A 17 -4.35 -34.11 22.86
CA GLY A 17 -4.24 -33.06 21.83
C GLY A 17 -3.27 -31.98 22.30
N PHE A 18 -2.09 -31.90 21.70
CA PHE A 18 -1.20 -30.78 21.87
C PHE A 18 -1.85 -29.54 21.22
N PRO A 19 -1.98 -28.41 21.94
CA PRO A 19 -2.44 -27.18 21.31
C PRO A 19 -1.43 -26.79 20.21
N ALA A 20 -1.89 -26.71 18.96
CA ALA A 20 -1.09 -26.16 17.88
C ALA A 20 -0.84 -24.69 18.21
N VAL A 21 0.37 -24.37 18.65
CA VAL A 21 0.82 -22.97 18.80
C VAL A 21 0.84 -22.38 17.40
N LEU A 22 -0.17 -21.56 17.06
CA LEU A 22 -0.15 -20.74 15.84
C LEU A 22 1.06 -19.79 15.98
N ARG A 23 2.18 -20.18 15.41
CA ARG A 23 3.32 -19.28 15.27
C ARG A 23 2.87 -18.16 14.32
N ALA A 24 2.91 -16.91 14.81
CA ALA A 24 2.73 -15.76 13.94
C ALA A 24 3.71 -15.87 12.76
N GLN A 25 3.18 -15.80 11.53
CA GLN A 25 4.03 -15.89 10.35
C GLN A 25 4.92 -14.64 10.28
N GLY A 26 6.24 -14.82 10.14
CA GLY A 26 7.22 -13.76 9.96
C GLY A 26 7.01 -12.99 8.64
N PRO A 27 7.85 -11.97 8.36
CA PRO A 27 7.89 -11.28 7.08
C PRO A 27 8.38 -12.22 5.96
N THR A 28 8.46 -11.73 4.73
CA THR A 28 8.88 -12.52 3.55
C THR A 28 10.39 -12.66 3.42
N PHE A 29 11.16 -11.86 4.15
CA PHE A 29 12.61 -11.95 4.20
C PHE A 29 13.11 -12.73 5.43
N ASP A 30 14.36 -13.19 5.36
CA ASP A 30 15.00 -13.96 6.42
C ASP A 30 15.41 -13.06 7.59
N CYS A 31 14.73 -13.19 8.72
CA CYS A 31 14.99 -12.41 9.92
C CYS A 31 16.38 -12.66 10.54
N ALA A 32 17.02 -13.79 10.26
CA ALA A 32 18.40 -14.02 10.68
C ALA A 32 19.41 -13.13 9.94
N LYS A 33 18.98 -12.54 8.82
CA LYS A 33 19.78 -11.62 8.00
C LYS A 33 19.30 -10.17 8.09
N ALA A 34 18.35 -9.88 8.99
CA ALA A 34 17.83 -8.53 9.19
C ALA A 34 18.96 -7.55 9.53
N GLN A 35 19.00 -6.43 8.80
CA GLN A 35 19.98 -5.38 9.00
C GLN A 35 19.32 -4.10 9.51
N GLY A 36 19.90 -3.54 10.57
CA GLY A 36 19.39 -2.30 11.12
C GLY A 36 18.08 -2.45 11.90
N GLU A 37 17.64 -1.33 12.44
CA GLU A 37 16.53 -1.28 13.38
C GLU A 37 15.18 -1.58 12.74
N VAL A 38 14.95 -1.08 11.51
CA VAL A 38 13.65 -1.20 10.84
C VAL A 38 13.36 -2.65 10.47
N GLU A 39 14.33 -3.39 9.92
CA GLU A 39 14.14 -4.80 9.60
C GLU A 39 13.97 -5.66 10.85
N THR A 40 14.74 -5.36 11.91
CA THR A 40 14.57 -6.00 13.22
C THR A 40 13.17 -5.75 13.78
N LEU A 41 12.67 -4.52 13.67
CA LEU A 41 11.31 -4.17 14.10
C LEU A 41 10.25 -4.94 13.31
N ILE A 42 10.39 -5.04 11.98
CA ILE A 42 9.45 -5.81 11.14
C ILE A 42 9.43 -7.28 11.53
N CYS A 43 10.59 -7.86 11.86
CA CYS A 43 10.70 -9.24 12.33
C CYS A 43 10.03 -9.48 13.69
N GLY A 44 10.08 -8.49 14.58
CA GLY A 44 9.53 -8.57 15.93
C GLY A 44 8.04 -8.20 16.04
N ASP A 45 7.47 -7.57 15.01
CA ASP A 45 6.08 -7.08 15.03
C ASP A 45 5.20 -7.82 14.02
N ALA A 46 4.23 -8.59 14.52
CA ALA A 46 3.36 -9.41 13.69
C ALA A 46 2.50 -8.60 12.71
N SER A 47 2.13 -7.35 13.06
CA SER A 47 1.35 -6.46 12.18
C SER A 47 2.20 -5.94 11.02
N LEU A 48 3.45 -5.57 11.26
CA LEU A 48 4.38 -5.16 10.22
C LEU A 48 4.78 -6.34 9.32
N ALA A 49 5.01 -7.52 9.89
CA ALA A 49 5.25 -8.74 9.13
C ALA A 49 4.07 -9.10 8.21
N ALA A 50 2.82 -8.86 8.66
CA ALA A 50 1.64 -9.05 7.82
C ALA A 50 1.57 -8.04 6.66
N LEU A 51 1.94 -6.79 6.89
CA LEU A 51 2.03 -5.77 5.84
C LEU A 51 3.12 -6.10 4.82
N ASP A 52 4.27 -6.62 5.27
CA ASP A 52 5.34 -7.10 4.40
C ASP A 52 4.85 -8.21 3.45
N ARG A 53 4.18 -9.23 3.99
CA ARG A 53 3.59 -10.31 3.17
C ARG A 53 2.54 -9.79 2.19
N LYS A 54 1.70 -8.82 2.62
CA LYS A 54 0.70 -8.21 1.75
C LYS A 54 1.37 -7.49 0.58
N LEU A 55 2.40 -6.70 0.85
CA LEU A 55 3.15 -5.99 -0.19
C LEU A 55 3.84 -6.98 -1.14
N ASP A 56 4.47 -8.04 -0.64
CA ASP A 56 5.12 -9.07 -1.46
C ASP A 56 4.12 -9.70 -2.45
N GLY A 57 2.92 -10.05 -1.99
CA GLY A 57 1.87 -10.57 -2.86
C GLY A 57 1.46 -9.58 -3.96
N VAL A 58 1.30 -8.31 -3.62
CA VAL A 58 0.97 -7.25 -4.57
C VAL A 58 2.13 -6.99 -5.54
N TYR A 59 3.38 -6.99 -5.06
CA TYR A 59 4.56 -6.84 -5.90
C TYR A 59 4.72 -8.00 -6.90
N LYS A 60 4.48 -9.23 -6.47
CA LYS A 60 4.47 -10.40 -7.37
C LYS A 60 3.39 -10.28 -8.45
N ALA A 61 2.19 -9.83 -8.11
CA ALA A 61 1.12 -9.60 -9.07
C ALA A 61 1.48 -8.49 -10.07
N ALA A 62 2.07 -7.38 -9.61
CA ALA A 62 2.58 -6.31 -10.47
C ALA A 62 3.69 -6.82 -11.40
N SER A 63 4.64 -7.61 -10.86
CA SER A 63 5.75 -8.19 -11.61
C SER A 63 5.28 -9.15 -12.71
N ALA A 64 4.19 -9.89 -12.50
CA ALA A 64 3.60 -10.75 -13.52
C ALA A 64 3.04 -9.94 -14.73
N LYS A 65 2.56 -8.71 -14.49
CA LYS A 65 2.10 -7.79 -15.54
C LYS A 65 3.23 -7.01 -16.21
N ALA A 66 4.30 -6.73 -15.48
CA ALA A 66 5.42 -5.91 -15.96
C ALA A 66 6.23 -6.65 -17.05
N LYS A 67 6.47 -5.98 -18.19
CA LYS A 67 7.25 -6.51 -19.31
C LYS A 67 8.31 -5.51 -19.76
N GLY A 68 9.43 -6.02 -20.32
CA GLY A 68 10.50 -5.20 -20.89
C GLY A 68 11.05 -4.17 -19.89
N THR A 69 11.17 -2.94 -20.32
CA THR A 69 11.70 -1.82 -19.50
C THR A 69 10.87 -1.54 -18.25
N LEU A 70 9.55 -1.78 -18.30
CA LEU A 70 8.69 -1.61 -17.14
C LEU A 70 9.01 -2.61 -16.03
N ALA A 71 9.40 -3.85 -16.37
CA ALA A 71 9.85 -4.84 -15.39
C ALA A 71 11.16 -4.42 -14.70
N THR A 72 12.08 -3.82 -15.45
CA THR A 72 13.33 -3.29 -14.91
C THR A 72 13.06 -2.12 -13.97
N ARG A 73 12.26 -1.15 -14.42
CA ARG A 73 11.85 0.00 -13.59
C ARG A 73 11.14 -0.42 -12.31
N LEU A 74 10.19 -1.36 -12.38
CA LEU A 74 9.50 -1.86 -11.18
C LEU A 74 10.48 -2.43 -10.14
N ARG A 75 11.50 -3.17 -10.59
CA ARG A 75 12.54 -3.71 -9.67
C ARG A 75 13.40 -2.60 -9.06
N GLU A 76 13.76 -1.60 -9.84
CA GLU A 76 14.56 -0.45 -9.38
C GLU A 76 13.77 0.40 -8.37
N ASP A 77 12.52 0.71 -8.69
CA ASP A 77 11.61 1.43 -7.80
C ASP A 77 11.40 0.67 -6.48
N GLN A 78 11.28 -0.68 -6.55
CA GLN A 78 11.13 -1.47 -5.33
C GLN A 78 12.38 -1.46 -4.45
N ARG A 79 13.57 -1.50 -5.05
CA ARG A 79 14.85 -1.38 -4.30
C ARG A 79 14.97 0.00 -3.64
N GLY A 80 14.64 1.06 -4.40
CA GLY A 80 14.62 2.42 -3.86
C GLY A 80 13.63 2.57 -2.71
N TRP A 81 12.43 1.97 -2.85
CA TRP A 81 11.43 1.97 -1.80
C TRP A 81 11.91 1.24 -0.53
N ILE A 82 12.56 0.08 -0.65
CA ILE A 82 13.13 -0.65 0.51
C ILE A 82 14.12 0.22 1.26
N SER A 83 15.01 0.92 0.54
CA SER A 83 15.95 1.86 1.13
C SER A 83 15.23 3.00 1.88
N GLY A 84 14.23 3.62 1.24
CA GLY A 84 13.42 4.68 1.85
C GLY A 84 12.63 4.23 3.07
N ARG A 85 12.05 3.01 3.04
CA ARG A 85 11.40 2.41 4.21
C ARG A 85 12.40 2.26 5.38
N ASN A 86 13.61 1.81 5.07
CA ASN A 86 14.63 1.62 6.10
C ASN A 86 15.08 2.95 6.74
N ASP A 87 14.88 4.09 6.07
CA ASP A 87 15.11 5.43 6.64
C ASP A 87 14.11 5.82 7.74
N CYS A 88 13.06 5.03 7.96
CA CYS A 88 12.07 5.26 9.03
C CYS A 88 12.68 5.29 10.44
N TRP A 89 13.90 4.79 10.66
CA TRP A 89 14.59 4.96 11.94
C TRP A 89 14.74 6.44 12.34
N LYS A 90 14.79 7.35 11.39
CA LYS A 90 14.87 8.81 11.61
C LYS A 90 13.61 9.39 12.28
N ALA A 91 12.48 8.69 12.24
CA ALA A 91 11.24 9.12 12.90
C ALA A 91 11.34 9.12 14.44
N LYS A 92 12.42 8.64 15.02
CA LYS A 92 12.73 8.81 16.45
C LYS A 92 13.02 10.25 16.87
N THR A 93 13.59 11.02 15.96
CA THR A 93 14.13 12.37 16.24
C THR A 93 13.43 13.46 15.45
N GLN A 94 12.58 13.09 14.51
CA GLN A 94 11.86 14.05 13.66
C GLN A 94 10.51 13.48 13.22
N THR A 95 9.51 14.35 13.16
CA THR A 95 8.21 14.00 12.63
C THR A 95 8.29 13.86 11.11
N TRP A 96 7.79 12.76 10.58
CA TRP A 96 7.66 12.54 9.15
C TRP A 96 6.24 12.84 8.69
N ILE A 97 6.13 13.60 7.62
CA ILE A 97 4.87 13.87 6.95
C ILE A 97 4.84 13.03 5.70
N THR A 98 3.88 12.10 5.63
CA THR A 98 3.56 11.37 4.41
C THR A 98 2.36 12.00 3.74
N ALA A 99 2.03 11.56 2.54
CA ALA A 99 0.84 12.05 1.84
C ALA A 99 -0.47 11.88 2.63
N THR A 100 -0.52 10.96 3.60
CA THR A 100 -1.75 10.62 4.34
C THR A 100 -1.65 10.77 5.84
N TRP A 101 -0.43 10.77 6.41
CA TRP A 101 -0.22 10.76 7.86
C TRP A 101 0.94 11.62 8.29
N THR A 102 0.82 12.18 9.47
CA THR A 102 1.95 12.66 10.26
C THR A 102 2.35 11.51 11.18
N VAL A 103 3.61 11.09 11.13
CA VAL A 103 4.14 9.98 11.91
C VAL A 103 5.32 10.46 12.76
N ASP A 104 5.34 10.05 14.01
CA ASP A 104 6.33 10.42 15.03
C ASP A 104 7.01 9.20 15.66
N THR A 105 6.74 8.02 15.13
CA THR A 105 7.32 6.76 15.58
C THR A 105 7.87 5.95 14.42
N VAL A 106 8.93 5.18 14.68
CA VAL A 106 9.51 4.27 13.68
C VAL A 106 8.46 3.30 13.15
N LYS A 107 7.67 2.70 14.04
CA LYS A 107 6.59 1.78 13.66
C LYS A 107 5.55 2.46 12.77
N GLY A 108 5.06 3.64 13.16
CA GLY A 108 4.08 4.38 12.36
C GLY A 108 4.61 4.74 10.97
N CYS A 109 5.88 5.14 10.88
CA CYS A 109 6.54 5.41 9.60
C CYS A 109 6.58 4.15 8.72
N VAL A 110 7.04 3.02 9.27
CA VAL A 110 7.12 1.75 8.53
C VAL A 110 5.74 1.28 8.06
N GLU A 111 4.73 1.36 8.93
CA GLU A 111 3.35 1.03 8.58
C GLU A 111 2.83 1.91 7.43
N ALA A 112 3.04 3.22 7.51
CA ALA A 112 2.67 4.16 6.45
C ALA A 112 3.35 3.82 5.12
N GLN A 113 4.65 3.54 5.12
CA GLN A 113 5.40 3.16 3.93
C GLN A 113 4.83 1.90 3.26
N TYR A 114 4.52 0.86 4.03
CA TYR A 114 3.92 -0.36 3.49
C TYR A 114 2.54 -0.12 2.87
N ARG A 115 1.66 0.65 3.55
CA ARG A 115 0.31 0.94 3.05
C ARG A 115 0.35 1.76 1.77
N LEU A 116 1.16 2.83 1.73
CA LEU A 116 1.32 3.68 0.56
C LEU A 116 1.85 2.89 -0.64
N ARG A 117 2.92 2.09 -0.44
CA ARG A 117 3.49 1.30 -1.53
C ARG A 117 2.54 0.23 -2.06
N THR A 118 1.82 -0.44 -1.16
CA THR A 118 0.83 -1.45 -1.53
C THR A 118 -0.26 -0.83 -2.40
N SER A 119 -0.85 0.28 -1.97
CA SER A 119 -1.93 0.96 -2.70
C SER A 119 -1.44 1.58 -4.02
N GLU A 120 -0.21 2.10 -4.05
CA GLU A 120 0.43 2.58 -5.29
C GLU A 120 0.54 1.46 -6.33
N LEU A 121 1.12 0.32 -5.96
CA LEU A 121 1.27 -0.81 -6.88
C LEU A 121 -0.08 -1.33 -7.37
N GLN A 122 -1.09 -1.39 -6.48
CA GLN A 122 -2.44 -1.79 -6.85
C GLN A 122 -3.05 -0.85 -7.89
N ALA A 123 -2.86 0.46 -7.74
CA ALA A 123 -3.40 1.45 -8.66
C ALA A 123 -2.60 1.53 -9.99
N VAL A 124 -1.26 1.61 -9.91
CA VAL A 124 -0.39 1.74 -11.09
C VAL A 124 -0.51 0.53 -12.02
N TRP A 125 -0.60 -0.67 -11.44
CA TRP A 125 -0.69 -1.92 -12.21
C TRP A 125 -2.13 -2.41 -12.37
N GLN A 126 -3.13 -1.62 -11.96
CA GLN A 126 -4.55 -1.95 -12.04
C GLN A 126 -4.81 -3.38 -11.52
N LEU A 127 -4.34 -3.67 -10.30
CA LEU A 127 -4.54 -4.97 -9.64
C LEU A 127 -5.91 -5.03 -8.96
N VAL A 128 -6.55 -3.89 -8.79
CA VAL A 128 -7.95 -3.71 -8.40
C VAL A 128 -8.66 -2.89 -9.47
N PRO A 129 -9.94 -3.13 -9.75
CA PRO A 129 -10.67 -2.40 -10.79
C PRO A 129 -10.87 -0.93 -10.38
N PRO A 130 -10.55 0.06 -11.26
CA PRO A 130 -10.84 1.46 -11.01
C PRO A 130 -12.26 1.85 -11.40
N LYS A 131 -12.76 2.91 -10.75
CA LYS A 131 -13.84 3.73 -11.29
C LYS A 131 -13.21 4.92 -12.02
N THR A 132 -13.20 4.90 -13.34
CA THR A 132 -12.58 5.95 -14.16
C THR A 132 -13.63 6.97 -14.62
N VAL A 133 -13.29 8.25 -14.48
CA VAL A 133 -14.14 9.38 -14.88
C VAL A 133 -13.31 10.41 -15.62
N SER A 134 -13.77 10.80 -16.82
CA SER A 134 -13.22 11.92 -17.59
C SER A 134 -13.83 13.25 -17.12
N HIS A 135 -13.00 14.28 -17.02
CA HIS A 135 -13.39 15.61 -16.61
C HIS A 135 -12.92 16.64 -17.63
N ALA A 136 -13.80 17.55 -18.03
CA ALA A 136 -13.42 18.75 -18.80
C ALA A 136 -13.04 19.86 -17.83
N CYS A 137 -11.88 20.48 -18.04
CA CYS A 137 -11.37 21.52 -17.16
C CYS A 137 -11.53 22.91 -17.81
N GLN A 138 -11.80 23.93 -16.97
CA GLN A 138 -11.94 25.34 -17.39
C GLN A 138 -12.95 25.54 -18.52
N ASN A 139 -14.04 24.76 -18.51
CA ASN A 139 -15.08 24.73 -19.55
C ASN A 139 -14.56 24.44 -20.97
N ASN A 140 -13.37 23.86 -21.11
CA ASN A 140 -12.77 23.48 -22.38
C ASN A 140 -12.72 21.95 -22.51
N PRO A 141 -13.48 21.33 -23.43
CA PRO A 141 -13.44 19.89 -23.63
C PRO A 141 -12.07 19.32 -24.05
N ALA A 142 -11.23 20.15 -24.69
CA ALA A 142 -9.88 19.74 -25.08
C ALA A 142 -8.91 19.71 -23.87
N ASN A 143 -9.24 20.40 -22.78
CA ASN A 143 -8.48 20.36 -21.54
C ASN A 143 -9.05 19.26 -20.62
N GLU A 144 -8.63 18.04 -20.86
CA GLU A 144 -9.14 16.85 -20.17
C GLU A 144 -8.24 16.41 -19.04
N VAL A 145 -8.86 15.99 -17.95
CA VAL A 145 -8.25 15.24 -16.85
C VAL A 145 -9.03 13.94 -16.66
N VAL A 146 -8.33 12.83 -16.69
CA VAL A 146 -8.89 11.51 -16.39
C VAL A 146 -8.50 11.10 -14.97
N ALA A 147 -9.50 10.82 -14.14
CA ALA A 147 -9.30 10.37 -12.77
C ALA A 147 -9.79 8.93 -12.61
N SER A 148 -8.89 8.03 -12.26
CA SER A 148 -9.19 6.63 -11.94
C SER A 148 -9.11 6.44 -10.43
N PHE A 149 -10.25 6.19 -9.80
CA PHE A 149 -10.42 5.99 -8.36
C PHE A 149 -10.29 4.51 -8.02
N PHE A 150 -9.45 4.18 -7.05
CA PHE A 150 -9.21 2.82 -6.58
C PHE A 150 -9.61 2.67 -5.10
N GLU A 151 -10.36 1.62 -4.79
CA GLU A 151 -10.70 1.25 -3.41
C GLU A 151 -9.56 0.47 -2.77
N THR A 152 -8.48 1.17 -2.48
CA THR A 152 -7.26 0.69 -1.82
C THR A 152 -7.20 1.22 -0.38
N ASP A 153 -6.20 0.81 0.39
CA ASP A 153 -5.92 1.32 1.72
C ASP A 153 -4.47 1.85 1.80
N PRO A 154 -4.29 3.19 1.78
CA PRO A 154 -5.31 4.26 1.63
C PRO A 154 -5.96 4.28 0.23
N ALA A 155 -7.18 4.86 0.14
CA ALA A 155 -7.84 5.07 -1.14
C ALA A 155 -6.97 5.93 -2.06
N THR A 156 -6.85 5.52 -3.33
CA THR A 156 -5.87 6.05 -4.27
C THR A 156 -6.54 6.53 -5.55
N ILE A 157 -5.99 7.58 -6.13
CA ILE A 157 -6.36 8.06 -7.47
C ILE A 157 -5.14 8.01 -8.38
N ARG A 158 -5.32 7.51 -9.60
CA ARG A 158 -4.43 7.79 -10.72
C ARG A 158 -5.03 8.95 -11.50
N LEU A 159 -4.26 10.02 -11.62
CA LEU A 159 -4.64 11.20 -12.38
C LEU A 159 -3.81 11.24 -13.67
N GLU A 160 -4.46 11.49 -14.80
CA GLU A 160 -3.82 11.55 -16.12
C GLU A 160 -4.23 12.84 -16.81
N ARG A 161 -3.25 13.56 -17.39
CA ARG A 161 -3.47 14.76 -18.17
C ARG A 161 -2.39 14.89 -19.25
N GLY A 162 -2.76 14.65 -20.49
CA GLY A 162 -1.79 14.53 -21.60
C GLY A 162 -0.78 13.42 -21.30
N ASP A 163 0.49 13.75 -21.31
CA ASP A 163 1.62 12.84 -21.00
C ASP A 163 1.96 12.76 -19.50
N ARG A 164 1.34 13.61 -18.67
CA ARG A 164 1.57 13.62 -17.22
C ARG A 164 0.65 12.66 -16.50
N THR A 165 1.23 11.88 -15.60
CA THR A 165 0.48 11.00 -14.69
C THR A 165 0.92 11.20 -13.26
N ALA A 166 -0.02 11.06 -12.31
CA ALA A 166 0.28 11.13 -10.89
C ALA A 166 -0.53 10.09 -10.10
N THR A 167 0.05 9.62 -9.01
CA THR A 167 -0.65 8.83 -8.00
C THR A 167 -0.87 9.69 -6.78
N LEU A 168 -2.11 9.75 -6.31
CA LEU A 168 -2.52 10.53 -5.15
C LEU A 168 -3.21 9.60 -4.15
N TRP A 169 -3.00 9.86 -2.88
CA TRP A 169 -3.63 9.14 -1.78
C TRP A 169 -4.58 10.03 -1.02
N ARG A 170 -5.68 9.45 -0.53
CA ARG A 170 -6.63 10.20 0.27
C ARG A 170 -5.97 10.70 1.55
N VAL A 171 -6.20 11.98 1.86
CA VAL A 171 -5.77 12.64 3.09
C VAL A 171 -7.00 13.15 3.86
N GLY A 172 -6.86 13.31 5.18
CA GLY A 172 -7.94 13.76 6.03
C GLY A 172 -9.03 12.72 6.29
N ALA A 173 -10.18 13.16 6.79
CA ALA A 173 -11.29 12.29 7.13
C ALA A 173 -11.98 11.69 5.91
N ALA A 174 -12.61 10.53 6.10
CA ALA A 174 -13.45 9.94 5.06
C ALA A 174 -14.58 10.91 4.69
N GLY A 175 -14.73 11.22 3.39
CA GLY A 175 -15.76 12.14 2.89
C GLY A 175 -15.26 13.56 2.55
N GLU A 176 -14.09 13.97 3.00
CA GLU A 176 -13.52 15.28 2.61
C GLU A 176 -13.13 15.34 1.12
N GLY A 177 -12.94 14.20 0.49
CA GLY A 177 -12.60 14.11 -0.93
C GLY A 177 -11.24 14.71 -1.30
N ARG A 178 -10.33 14.83 -0.33
CA ARG A 178 -8.97 15.36 -0.53
C ARG A 178 -7.98 14.24 -0.81
N TYR A 179 -7.13 14.49 -1.80
CA TYR A 179 -6.05 13.57 -2.19
C TYR A 179 -4.78 14.36 -2.44
N GLU A 180 -3.66 13.80 -2.04
CA GLU A 180 -2.34 14.40 -2.23
C GLU A 180 -1.37 13.38 -2.81
N GLY A 181 -0.50 13.85 -3.70
CA GLY A 181 0.60 13.12 -4.29
C GLY A 181 1.84 13.99 -4.38
N GLN A 182 2.87 13.50 -5.04
CA GLN A 182 4.06 14.30 -5.27
C GLN A 182 3.75 15.44 -6.26
N ASN A 183 3.88 16.69 -5.80
CA ASN A 183 3.66 17.91 -6.59
C ASN A 183 2.23 18.08 -7.16
N VAL A 184 1.26 17.35 -6.61
CA VAL A 184 -0.13 17.45 -7.04
C VAL A 184 -1.07 17.22 -5.87
N SER A 185 -2.12 18.03 -5.78
CA SER A 185 -3.24 17.83 -4.88
C SER A 185 -4.56 17.88 -5.62
N LEU A 186 -5.57 17.24 -5.06
CA LEU A 186 -6.88 17.15 -5.67
C LEU A 186 -7.96 17.22 -4.60
N VAL A 187 -9.02 17.99 -4.88
CA VAL A 187 -10.26 17.97 -4.12
C VAL A 187 -11.39 17.49 -5.02
N HIS A 188 -12.07 16.42 -4.62
CA HIS A 188 -13.22 15.84 -5.31
C HIS A 188 -14.52 16.13 -4.55
N LYS A 189 -15.46 16.82 -5.19
CA LYS A 189 -16.80 17.11 -4.62
C LYS A 189 -17.88 16.80 -5.66
N GLY A 190 -18.54 15.67 -5.49
CA GLY A 190 -19.59 15.22 -6.41
C GLY A 190 -19.07 15.02 -7.83
N ARG A 191 -19.46 15.90 -8.78
CA ARG A 191 -18.97 15.88 -10.17
C ARG A 191 -17.80 16.82 -10.46
N ALA A 192 -17.36 17.56 -9.46
CA ALA A 192 -16.31 18.56 -9.61
C ALA A 192 -14.97 18.03 -9.07
N LEU A 193 -13.88 18.35 -9.79
CA LEU A 193 -12.51 18.24 -9.32
C LEU A 193 -11.86 19.61 -9.32
N THR A 194 -11.13 19.92 -8.25
CA THR A 194 -10.13 20.99 -8.25
C THR A 194 -8.77 20.32 -8.15
N VAL A 195 -7.90 20.55 -9.14
CA VAL A 195 -6.56 19.98 -9.19
C VAL A 195 -5.55 21.10 -9.11
N SER A 196 -4.58 20.98 -8.20
CA SER A 196 -3.46 21.90 -8.07
C SER A 196 -2.19 21.12 -8.43
N TRP A 197 -1.50 21.52 -9.49
CA TRP A 197 -0.35 20.79 -10.04
C TRP A 197 0.88 21.70 -10.11
N LEU A 198 1.90 21.40 -9.29
CA LEU A 198 3.16 22.13 -9.31
C LEU A 198 4.01 21.68 -10.50
N ASP A 199 4.40 22.62 -11.33
CA ASP A 199 5.45 22.44 -12.33
C ASP A 199 6.82 22.66 -11.66
N THR A 200 7.57 21.59 -11.48
CA THR A 200 8.88 21.63 -10.82
C THR A 200 9.96 22.35 -11.61
N ASN A 201 9.79 22.52 -12.94
CA ASN A 201 10.74 23.22 -13.79
C ASN A 201 10.60 24.73 -13.65
N THR A 202 9.37 25.20 -13.48
CA THR A 202 9.07 26.64 -13.41
C THR A 202 8.76 27.13 -12.00
N GLY A 203 8.51 26.20 -11.04
CA GLY A 203 8.05 26.52 -9.70
C GLY A 203 6.61 27.05 -9.64
N LYS A 204 5.88 27.06 -10.77
CA LYS A 204 4.50 27.56 -10.83
C LYS A 204 3.50 26.45 -10.56
N THR A 205 2.46 26.77 -9.83
CA THR A 205 1.32 25.88 -9.61
C THR A 205 0.21 26.22 -10.60
N GLU A 206 -0.25 25.21 -11.33
CA GLU A 206 -1.40 25.30 -12.21
C GLU A 206 -2.64 24.81 -11.47
N GLU A 207 -3.67 25.63 -11.42
CA GLU A 207 -4.97 25.30 -10.83
C GLU A 207 -5.99 24.98 -11.91
N LEU A 208 -6.63 23.83 -11.82
CA LEU A 208 -7.64 23.35 -12.76
C LEU A 208 -8.96 23.14 -12.05
N GLN A 209 -10.00 23.81 -12.55
CA GLN A 209 -11.39 23.58 -12.17
C GLN A 209 -12.03 22.67 -13.23
N CYS A 210 -12.38 21.44 -12.86
CA CYS A 210 -12.83 20.42 -13.79
C CYS A 210 -14.20 19.87 -13.40
N ARG A 211 -14.97 19.41 -14.40
CA ARG A 211 -16.28 18.81 -14.18
C ARG A 211 -16.41 17.50 -14.96
N ALA A 212 -16.98 16.47 -14.33
CA ALA A 212 -17.22 15.18 -14.96
C ALA A 212 -18.16 15.35 -16.18
N ARG A 213 -17.82 14.65 -17.26
CA ARG A 213 -18.61 14.53 -18.48
C ARG A 213 -19.79 13.61 -18.31
#